data_17218042511d99a309bbacbb2f25cdf1
#
_entry.id   17218042511d99a309bbacbb2f25cdf1
#
_cell.length_a   1.000
_cell.length_b   1.000
_cell.length_c   1.000
_cell.angle_alpha   90.00
_cell.angle_beta   90.00
_cell.angle_gamma   90.00
#
_symmetry.space_group_name_H-M   'P 1'
#
loop_
_entity.id
_entity.type
_entity.pdbx_description
1 polymer ?
#
loop_
_entity_poly.entity_id
_entity_poly.type
_entity_poly.pdbx_seq_one_letter_code
_entity_poly.pdbx_strand_id
1 'polypeptide(L)'
;MKRICFLPVVLLLTGLLCGCTGQQQNDPSPQEHNHAMEEAETPKYDHLTVYSPLPESETLLYCSAFRKDTGITVDCIHLPAGEMTARLEQERDNPQASVLLGGSADNYIQLREAGLLEAYQSPELTDVPEAYQDEQGVWNPIYIGTLCFACNTDWFARTGTPMPTCWDDLLSPALAGQIVMATPKSSGTSYTTLATLVQMRGEDKAWEYLQKLDQNVGLYTRSGVEPAERVKNGEYAVGIVFSHDAFRAALDG
;
A
#
# COMPACT_ATOMS: atom_id res chain seq x y z
N MET A 1 20.22 -21.27 27.75
CA MET A 1 21.12 -20.65 28.75
C MET A 1 22.54 -20.80 28.27
N LYS A 2 23.16 -19.80 27.65
CA LYS A 2 24.62 -19.66 27.49
C LYS A 2 24.94 -18.18 27.58
N ARG A 3 25.61 -17.81 28.67
CA ARG A 3 26.10 -16.46 28.94
C ARG A 3 27.39 -16.25 28.15
N ILE A 4 27.52 -15.10 27.46
CA ILE A 4 28.79 -14.65 26.87
C ILE A 4 29.24 -13.45 27.69
N CYS A 5 30.47 -13.62 28.26
CA CYS A 5 31.18 -12.62 29.07
C CYS A 5 31.91 -11.64 28.14
N PHE A 6 31.74 -10.34 28.38
CA PHE A 6 32.60 -9.30 27.84
C PHE A 6 33.70 -8.97 28.82
N LEU A 7 34.95 -8.99 28.33
CA LEU A 7 36.14 -8.50 29.02
C LEU A 7 36.53 -7.12 28.46
N PRO A 8 36.79 -6.12 29.28
CA PRO A 8 37.35 -4.86 28.82
C PRO A 8 38.89 -4.91 28.83
N VAL A 9 39.51 -4.51 27.71
CA VAL A 9 40.96 -4.29 27.60
C VAL A 9 41.25 -2.83 27.98
N VAL A 10 41.97 -2.68 29.09
CA VAL A 10 42.56 -1.40 29.52
C VAL A 10 43.97 -1.35 28.94
N LEU A 11 44.28 -0.30 28.16
CA LEU A 11 45.64 0.01 27.71
C LEU A 11 46.14 1.28 28.39
N LEU A 12 47.13 1.07 29.26
CA LEU A 12 47.93 2.15 29.86
C LEU A 12 48.99 2.63 28.85
N LEU A 13 49.13 3.94 28.68
CA LEU A 13 50.34 4.52 28.07
C LEU A 13 50.93 5.54 29.00
N THR A 14 52.15 5.24 29.38
CA THR A 14 53.10 6.03 30.19
C THR A 14 53.72 7.15 29.33
N GLY A 15 53.94 8.28 29.97
CA GLY A 15 54.53 9.49 29.41
C GLY A 15 56.03 9.48 29.18
N LEU A 16 56.48 10.49 28.48
CA LEU A 16 57.83 11.08 28.59
C LEU A 16 57.82 12.55 28.24
N LEU A 17 58.27 13.36 29.17
CA LEU A 17 58.55 14.79 29.07
C LEU A 17 59.87 15.00 28.35
N CYS A 18 60.03 16.01 27.50
CA CYS A 18 61.13 16.97 27.54
C CYS A 18 61.07 18.01 26.41
N GLY A 19 61.34 19.29 26.75
CA GLY A 19 62.02 20.23 25.89
C GLY A 19 61.30 21.51 25.55
N CYS A 20 61.60 22.55 26.31
CA CYS A 20 61.26 23.95 26.04
C CYS A 20 61.91 24.50 24.78
N THR A 21 61.19 25.32 23.98
CA THR A 21 61.69 26.64 23.51
C THR A 21 60.46 27.42 23.02
N GLY A 22 60.38 28.64 23.48
CA GLY A 22 59.26 29.55 23.23
C GLY A 22 59.29 30.18 21.83
N GLN A 23 58.10 30.43 21.35
CA GLN A 23 57.82 31.49 20.37
C GLN A 23 56.35 31.90 20.43
N GLN A 24 56.19 33.19 20.38
CA GLN A 24 55.04 34.06 20.42
C GLN A 24 53.65 33.49 20.09
N GLN A 25 52.76 33.81 21.01
CA GLN A 25 51.32 33.77 20.86
C GLN A 25 50.84 34.63 19.69
N ASN A 26 50.12 33.99 18.77
CA ASN A 26 49.03 34.62 18.04
C ASN A 26 47.77 33.84 18.42
N ASP A 27 46.94 34.48 19.16
CA ASP A 27 45.63 34.02 19.59
C ASP A 27 44.70 33.99 18.37
N PRO A 28 44.14 32.84 17.95
CA PRO A 28 43.05 32.86 16.98
C PRO A 28 41.76 33.07 17.74
N SER A 29 41.11 34.19 17.48
CA SER A 29 39.73 34.51 17.76
C SER A 29 38.79 33.31 17.60
N PRO A 30 37.76 33.16 18.47
CA PRO A 30 36.81 32.10 18.30
C PRO A 30 36.08 32.24 16.95
N GLN A 31 36.28 31.28 16.05
CA GLN A 31 35.40 31.16 14.89
C GLN A 31 34.03 30.78 15.41
N GLU A 32 33.12 31.75 15.42
CA GLU A 32 31.69 31.50 15.42
C GLU A 32 31.38 30.57 14.26
N HIS A 33 31.10 29.30 14.57
CA HIS A 33 30.42 28.44 13.65
C HIS A 33 29.00 29.00 13.47
N ASN A 34 28.88 29.93 12.53
CA ASN A 34 27.61 30.20 11.89
C ASN A 34 27.15 28.88 11.23
N HIS A 35 26.37 28.08 11.97
CA HIS A 35 25.41 27.20 11.33
C HIS A 35 24.45 28.14 10.59
N ALA A 36 24.78 28.45 9.33
CA ALA A 36 23.77 28.88 8.40
C ALA A 36 22.68 27.81 8.45
N MET A 37 21.56 28.16 9.05
CA MET A 37 20.32 27.42 8.82
C MET A 37 20.14 27.47 7.30
N GLU A 38 20.32 26.32 6.66
CA GLU A 38 19.98 26.12 5.28
C GLU A 38 18.52 26.53 5.19
N GLU A 39 18.24 27.70 4.59
CA GLU A 39 16.88 28.14 4.32
C GLU A 39 16.28 27.03 3.47
N ALA A 40 15.31 26.32 4.05
CA ALA A 40 14.55 25.32 3.32
C ALA A 40 14.00 26.01 2.07
N GLU A 41 14.46 25.60 0.88
CA GLU A 41 13.98 26.14 -0.39
C GLU A 41 12.45 26.09 -0.39
N THR A 42 11.81 27.22 -0.60
CA THR A 42 10.35 27.30 -0.72
C THR A 42 9.94 26.33 -1.83
N PRO A 43 9.05 25.38 -1.59
CA PRO A 43 8.70 24.39 -2.60
C PRO A 43 8.25 25.10 -3.87
N LYS A 44 8.76 24.64 -5.01
CA LYS A 44 8.47 25.19 -6.34
C LYS A 44 6.97 25.12 -6.68
N TYR A 45 6.28 24.19 -6.04
CA TYR A 45 4.83 23.96 -6.17
C TYR A 45 4.21 23.94 -4.77
N ASP A 46 3.09 24.61 -4.61
CA ASP A 46 2.33 24.71 -3.36
C ASP A 46 1.11 23.79 -3.32
N HIS A 47 0.90 23.02 -4.39
CA HIS A 47 -0.28 22.22 -4.61
C HIS A 47 0.00 20.92 -5.39
N LEU A 48 -0.63 19.81 -4.93
CA LEU A 48 -0.62 18.50 -5.59
C LEU A 48 -2.05 17.97 -5.73
N THR A 49 -2.32 17.24 -6.81
CA THR A 49 -3.53 16.43 -6.99
C THR A 49 -3.19 14.95 -6.86
N VAL A 50 -3.85 14.25 -5.96
CA VAL A 50 -3.69 12.83 -5.68
C VAL A 50 -4.92 12.06 -6.14
N TYR A 51 -4.75 11.04 -6.99
CA TYR A 51 -5.79 10.05 -7.29
C TYR A 51 -5.55 8.81 -6.43
N SER A 52 -6.61 8.31 -5.77
CA SER A 52 -6.49 7.18 -4.85
C SER A 52 -7.71 6.27 -4.88
N PRO A 53 -7.52 4.93 -4.95
CA PRO A 53 -8.57 3.94 -4.74
C PRO A 53 -8.70 3.51 -3.27
N LEU A 54 -7.85 4.03 -2.37
CA LEU A 54 -7.94 3.78 -0.94
C LEU A 54 -9.21 4.42 -0.36
N PRO A 55 -9.71 3.96 0.79
CA PRO A 55 -10.76 4.66 1.52
C PRO A 55 -10.40 6.12 1.74
N GLU A 56 -11.40 7.00 1.63
CA GLU A 56 -11.20 8.45 1.74
C GLU A 56 -10.50 8.84 3.05
N SER A 57 -10.91 8.23 4.17
CA SER A 57 -10.29 8.48 5.48
C SER A 57 -8.80 8.14 5.53
N GLU A 58 -8.40 7.07 4.86
CA GLU A 58 -7.01 6.64 4.78
C GLU A 58 -6.19 7.56 3.86
N THR A 59 -6.74 7.89 2.68
CA THR A 59 -6.12 8.85 1.77
C THR A 59 -5.88 10.19 2.45
N LEU A 60 -6.88 10.70 3.18
CA LEU A 60 -6.78 11.96 3.92
C LEU A 60 -5.74 11.91 5.04
N LEU A 61 -5.51 10.74 5.66
CA LEU A 61 -4.46 10.58 6.66
C LEU A 61 -3.07 10.81 6.05
N TYR A 62 -2.76 10.15 4.92
CA TYR A 62 -1.49 10.34 4.20
C TYR A 62 -1.32 11.79 3.70
N CYS A 63 -2.35 12.34 3.06
CA CYS A 63 -2.33 13.70 2.54
C CYS A 63 -2.15 14.75 3.65
N SER A 64 -2.78 14.54 4.81
CA SER A 64 -2.65 15.44 5.96
C SER A 64 -1.25 15.38 6.59
N ALA A 65 -0.66 14.18 6.69
CA ALA A 65 0.71 14.03 7.17
C ALA A 65 1.70 14.73 6.24
N PHE A 66 1.59 14.49 4.93
CA PHE A 66 2.42 15.13 3.92
C PHE A 66 2.30 16.65 3.96
N ARG A 67 1.08 17.19 4.02
CA ARG A 67 0.86 18.64 4.16
C ARG A 67 1.50 19.22 5.41
N LYS A 68 1.40 18.50 6.54
CA LYS A 68 2.00 18.93 7.80
C LYS A 68 3.53 19.05 7.70
N ASP A 69 4.16 18.08 7.01
CA ASP A 69 5.61 18.00 6.93
C ASP A 69 6.20 18.93 5.87
N THR A 70 5.48 19.19 4.78
CA THR A 70 5.98 19.94 3.62
C THR A 70 5.36 21.34 3.44
N GLY A 71 4.19 21.59 4.02
CA GLY A 71 3.39 22.80 3.76
C GLY A 71 2.63 22.77 2.43
N ILE A 72 2.82 21.74 1.59
CA ILE A 72 2.16 21.61 0.27
C ILE A 72 0.70 21.20 0.45
N THR A 73 -0.21 21.92 -0.21
CA THR A 73 -1.63 21.57 -0.22
C THR A 73 -1.87 20.35 -1.13
N VAL A 74 -2.74 19.44 -0.71
CA VAL A 74 -3.06 18.22 -1.45
C VAL A 74 -4.56 18.12 -1.66
N ASP A 75 -4.98 18.05 -2.92
CA ASP A 75 -6.36 17.69 -3.32
C ASP A 75 -6.42 16.19 -3.60
N CYS A 76 -7.30 15.50 -2.88
CA CYS A 76 -7.47 14.06 -3.01
C CYS A 76 -8.76 13.75 -3.78
N ILE A 77 -8.64 12.97 -4.86
CA ILE A 77 -9.77 12.49 -5.64
C ILE A 77 -9.85 10.97 -5.51
N HIS A 78 -10.93 10.49 -4.89
CA HIS A 78 -11.18 9.06 -4.75
C HIS A 78 -11.74 8.49 -6.05
N LEU A 79 -11.07 7.47 -6.59
CA LEU A 79 -11.45 6.72 -7.80
C LEU A 79 -11.15 5.24 -7.61
N PRO A 80 -12.06 4.33 -7.92
CA PRO A 80 -11.72 2.91 -8.03
C PRO A 80 -10.55 2.69 -9.00
N ALA A 81 -9.69 1.70 -8.74
CA ALA A 81 -8.41 1.54 -9.43
C ALA A 81 -8.53 1.47 -10.96
N GLY A 82 -9.53 0.75 -11.49
CA GLY A 82 -9.75 0.68 -12.94
C GLY A 82 -10.21 2.01 -13.54
N GLU A 83 -10.99 2.80 -12.80
CA GLU A 83 -11.41 4.13 -13.25
C GLU A 83 -10.26 5.14 -13.18
N MET A 84 -9.40 5.02 -12.16
CA MET A 84 -8.16 5.79 -12.06
C MET A 84 -7.27 5.53 -13.28
N THR A 85 -7.06 4.27 -13.65
CA THR A 85 -6.29 3.89 -14.85
C THR A 85 -6.91 4.49 -16.12
N ALA A 86 -8.22 4.29 -16.33
CA ALA A 86 -8.91 4.81 -17.52
C ALA A 86 -8.87 6.35 -17.61
N ARG A 87 -8.95 7.03 -16.47
CA ARG A 87 -8.87 8.49 -16.40
C ARG A 87 -7.48 9.00 -16.77
N LEU A 88 -6.42 8.35 -16.27
CA LEU A 88 -5.05 8.72 -16.63
C LEU A 88 -4.77 8.53 -18.13
N GLU A 89 -5.32 7.48 -18.74
CA GLU A 89 -5.23 7.27 -20.18
C GLU A 89 -5.91 8.40 -20.98
N GLN A 90 -7.06 8.89 -20.49
CA GLN A 90 -7.77 10.03 -21.10
C GLN A 90 -7.04 11.35 -20.90
N GLU A 91 -6.34 11.52 -19.78
CA GLU A 91 -5.59 12.72 -19.42
C GLU A 91 -4.14 12.70 -19.93
N ARG A 92 -3.76 11.70 -20.75
CA ARG A 92 -2.38 11.48 -21.24
C ARG A 92 -1.69 12.75 -21.74
N ASP A 93 -2.38 13.55 -22.54
CA ASP A 93 -1.82 14.76 -23.16
C ASP A 93 -1.93 16.00 -22.24
N ASN A 94 -2.67 15.88 -21.13
CA ASN A 94 -2.84 16.94 -20.15
C ASN A 94 -3.08 16.33 -18.75
N PRO A 95 -2.04 15.74 -18.10
CA PRO A 95 -2.16 15.09 -16.81
C PRO A 95 -2.69 16.03 -15.73
N GLN A 96 -3.68 15.59 -14.98
CA GLN A 96 -4.27 16.34 -13.87
C GLN A 96 -3.79 15.80 -12.52
N ALA A 97 -3.42 14.53 -12.44
CA ALA A 97 -2.86 13.94 -11.24
C ALA A 97 -1.36 14.19 -11.15
N SER A 98 -0.90 14.59 -9.97
CA SER A 98 0.52 14.68 -9.62
C SER A 98 1.03 13.36 -9.03
N VAL A 99 0.20 12.64 -8.29
CA VAL A 99 0.55 11.41 -7.58
C VAL A 99 -0.61 10.43 -7.61
N LEU A 100 -0.30 9.14 -7.75
CA LEU A 100 -1.23 8.04 -7.54
C LEU A 100 -0.89 7.38 -6.21
N LEU A 101 -1.87 7.18 -5.33
CA LEU A 101 -1.66 6.65 -3.99
C LEU A 101 -2.52 5.42 -3.74
N GLY A 102 -1.88 4.25 -3.54
CA GLY A 102 -2.57 2.99 -3.26
C GLY A 102 -3.05 2.25 -4.52
N GLY A 103 -3.80 1.18 -4.32
CA GLY A 103 -4.17 0.25 -5.38
C GLY A 103 -3.22 -0.94 -5.47
N SER A 104 -3.42 -1.78 -6.48
CA SER A 104 -2.59 -2.97 -6.72
C SER A 104 -1.50 -2.71 -7.76
N ALA A 105 -0.39 -3.45 -7.67
CA ALA A 105 0.73 -3.35 -8.60
C ALA A 105 0.31 -3.55 -10.06
N ASP A 106 -0.72 -4.37 -10.33
CA ASP A 106 -1.22 -4.65 -11.68
C ASP A 106 -1.60 -3.37 -12.44
N ASN A 107 -2.26 -2.42 -11.78
CA ASN A 107 -2.62 -1.14 -12.37
C ASN A 107 -1.38 -0.30 -12.70
N TYR A 108 -0.39 -0.30 -11.83
CA TYR A 108 0.86 0.44 -12.04
C TYR A 108 1.69 -0.17 -13.15
N ILE A 109 1.72 -1.50 -13.28
CA ILE A 109 2.38 -2.19 -14.39
C ILE A 109 1.73 -1.78 -15.71
N GLN A 110 0.40 -1.78 -15.80
CA GLN A 110 -0.34 -1.32 -16.98
C GLN A 110 -0.02 0.13 -17.34
N LEU A 111 -0.05 1.04 -16.34
CA LEU A 111 0.26 2.46 -16.54
C LEU A 111 1.72 2.68 -16.96
N ARG A 112 2.66 1.90 -16.39
CA ARG A 112 4.07 1.90 -16.79
C ARG A 112 4.23 1.51 -18.27
N GLU A 113 3.62 0.40 -18.67
CA GLU A 113 3.66 -0.07 -20.06
C GLU A 113 3.03 0.93 -21.04
N ALA A 114 2.02 1.66 -20.58
CA ALA A 114 1.42 2.75 -21.33
C ALA A 114 2.26 4.05 -21.34
N GLY A 115 3.37 4.12 -20.58
CA GLY A 115 4.23 5.30 -20.49
C GLY A 115 3.58 6.49 -19.80
N LEU A 116 2.71 6.22 -18.81
CA LEU A 116 1.94 7.22 -18.06
C LEU A 116 2.51 7.54 -16.69
N LEU A 117 3.59 6.87 -16.29
CA LEU A 117 4.25 7.07 -15.00
C LEU A 117 5.69 7.54 -15.23
N GLU A 118 6.13 8.47 -14.39
CA GLU A 118 7.52 8.90 -14.33
C GLU A 118 8.29 8.05 -13.31
N ALA A 119 9.54 7.69 -13.64
CA ALA A 119 10.38 6.89 -12.77
C ALA A 119 10.87 7.73 -11.60
N TYR A 120 10.62 7.24 -10.39
CA TYR A 120 11.16 7.77 -9.14
C TYR A 120 11.33 6.65 -8.12
N GLN A 121 12.56 6.31 -7.79
CA GLN A 121 12.84 5.34 -6.74
C GLN A 121 13.04 6.07 -5.41
N SER A 122 12.15 5.80 -4.46
CA SER A 122 12.24 6.41 -3.13
C SER A 122 13.48 5.90 -2.38
N PRO A 123 14.26 6.78 -1.71
CA PRO A 123 15.35 6.36 -0.84
C PRO A 123 14.86 5.53 0.36
N GLU A 124 13.59 5.58 0.71
CA GLU A 124 12.98 4.83 1.82
C GLU A 124 12.74 3.35 1.49
N LEU A 125 13.04 2.90 0.26
CA LEU A 125 12.87 1.50 -0.15
C LEU A 125 14.00 0.56 0.30
N THR A 126 15.00 1.05 1.03
CA THR A 126 16.18 0.25 1.45
C THR A 126 15.83 -1.03 2.20
N ASP A 127 14.76 -1.00 3.00
CA ASP A 127 14.32 -2.16 3.81
C ASP A 127 13.19 -2.96 3.14
N VAL A 128 12.78 -2.57 1.94
CA VAL A 128 11.76 -3.30 1.18
C VAL A 128 12.42 -4.36 0.31
N PRO A 129 12.02 -5.66 0.42
CA PRO A 129 12.58 -6.71 -0.43
C PRO A 129 12.40 -6.41 -1.92
N GLU A 130 13.44 -6.69 -2.73
CA GLU A 130 13.43 -6.46 -4.18
C GLU A 130 12.23 -7.11 -4.90
N ALA A 131 11.76 -8.26 -4.40
CA ALA A 131 10.59 -8.95 -4.96
C ALA A 131 9.30 -8.12 -4.92
N TYR A 132 9.25 -7.05 -4.14
CA TYR A 132 8.10 -6.14 -4.04
C TYR A 132 8.37 -4.76 -4.64
N GLN A 133 9.54 -4.54 -5.23
CA GLN A 133 9.91 -3.30 -5.89
C GLN A 133 9.71 -3.41 -7.40
N ASP A 134 9.45 -2.29 -8.06
CA ASP A 134 9.42 -2.24 -9.51
C ASP A 134 10.84 -2.16 -10.07
N GLU A 135 11.17 -3.04 -11.02
CA GLU A 135 12.52 -3.11 -11.64
C GLU A 135 12.90 -1.80 -12.37
N GLN A 136 11.92 -1.04 -12.84
CA GLN A 136 12.13 0.22 -13.55
C GLN A 136 11.99 1.45 -12.64
N GLY A 137 11.60 1.25 -11.37
CA GLY A 137 11.46 2.30 -10.38
C GLY A 137 10.33 3.29 -10.68
N VAL A 138 9.29 2.90 -11.42
CA VAL A 138 8.16 3.79 -11.74
C VAL A 138 7.03 3.76 -10.72
N TRP A 139 7.06 2.82 -9.78
CA TRP A 139 6.17 2.80 -8.61
C TRP A 139 6.89 2.28 -7.37
N ASN A 140 6.45 2.74 -6.21
CA ASN A 140 7.01 2.39 -4.92
C ASN A 140 5.95 1.69 -4.06
N PRO A 141 6.22 0.49 -3.49
CA PRO A 141 5.27 -0.19 -2.63
C PRO A 141 5.14 0.50 -1.27
N ILE A 142 3.92 0.62 -0.77
CA ILE A 142 3.62 1.19 0.56
C ILE A 142 2.99 0.17 1.51
N TYR A 143 2.42 -0.92 1.00
CA TYR A 143 1.90 -2.03 1.78
C TYR A 143 1.83 -3.31 0.95
N ILE A 144 1.64 -4.44 1.62
CA ILE A 144 1.36 -5.74 1.01
C ILE A 144 -0.02 -6.17 1.48
N GLY A 145 -0.92 -6.44 0.54
CA GLY A 145 -2.24 -6.97 0.79
C GLY A 145 -2.35 -8.43 0.34
N THR A 146 -3.02 -9.27 1.12
CA THR A 146 -3.38 -10.64 0.75
C THR A 146 -4.88 -10.73 0.53
N LEU A 147 -5.31 -11.49 -0.48
CA LEU A 147 -6.74 -11.79 -0.67
C LEU A 147 -7.23 -12.71 0.45
N CYS A 148 -8.43 -12.45 0.92
CA CYS A 148 -9.10 -13.26 1.93
C CYS A 148 -10.62 -13.27 1.72
N PHE A 149 -11.30 -14.11 2.51
CA PHE A 149 -12.75 -14.14 2.62
C PHE A 149 -13.13 -13.43 3.92
N ALA A 150 -13.78 -12.26 3.80
CA ALA A 150 -14.49 -11.67 4.93
C ALA A 150 -15.78 -12.45 5.14
N CYS A 151 -16.00 -13.00 6.34
CA CYS A 151 -17.13 -13.86 6.65
C CYS A 151 -17.99 -13.25 7.76
N ASN A 152 -19.32 -13.18 7.54
CA ASN A 152 -20.26 -12.77 8.59
C ASN A 152 -20.50 -13.95 9.55
N THR A 153 -19.88 -13.93 10.72
CA THR A 153 -19.93 -15.01 11.71
C THR A 153 -21.35 -15.32 12.19
N ASP A 154 -22.21 -14.31 12.31
CA ASP A 154 -23.60 -14.47 12.74
C ASP A 154 -24.44 -15.19 11.69
N TRP A 155 -24.20 -14.92 10.41
CA TRP A 155 -24.86 -15.63 9.32
C TRP A 155 -24.51 -17.13 9.34
N PHE A 156 -23.22 -17.46 9.48
CA PHE A 156 -22.75 -18.85 9.55
C PHE A 156 -23.27 -19.57 10.80
N ALA A 157 -23.25 -18.91 11.97
CA ALA A 157 -23.81 -19.45 13.20
C ALA A 157 -25.32 -19.73 13.10
N ARG A 158 -26.07 -18.83 12.48
CA ARG A 158 -27.53 -18.94 12.31
C ARG A 158 -27.94 -20.04 11.32
N THR A 159 -27.17 -20.20 10.23
CA THR A 159 -27.51 -21.17 9.17
C THR A 159 -26.92 -22.55 9.42
N GLY A 160 -25.90 -22.67 10.27
CA GLY A 160 -25.14 -23.91 10.45
C GLY A 160 -24.26 -24.27 9.24
N THR A 161 -24.11 -23.38 8.27
CA THR A 161 -23.22 -23.55 7.12
C THR A 161 -21.77 -23.45 7.58
N PRO A 162 -20.84 -24.33 7.15
CA PRO A 162 -19.43 -24.19 7.44
C PRO A 162 -18.84 -22.92 6.79
N MET A 163 -17.99 -22.17 7.52
CA MET A 163 -17.25 -21.05 6.92
C MET A 163 -16.25 -21.55 5.89
N PRO A 164 -16.10 -20.85 4.74
CA PRO A 164 -15.16 -21.24 3.71
C PRO A 164 -13.71 -21.11 4.19
N THR A 165 -12.90 -22.11 3.89
CA THR A 165 -11.46 -22.16 4.20
C THR A 165 -10.59 -22.16 2.96
N CYS A 166 -11.18 -22.43 1.80
CA CYS A 166 -10.49 -22.42 0.51
C CYS A 166 -11.44 -21.91 -0.60
N TRP A 167 -10.85 -21.65 -1.77
CA TRP A 167 -11.63 -21.18 -2.93
C TRP A 167 -12.78 -22.12 -3.34
N ASP A 168 -12.57 -23.43 -3.24
CA ASP A 168 -13.59 -24.39 -3.67
C ASP A 168 -14.81 -24.41 -2.75
N ASP A 169 -14.67 -24.05 -1.49
CA ASP A 169 -15.78 -23.92 -0.54
C ASP A 169 -16.78 -22.82 -0.97
N LEU A 170 -16.31 -21.81 -1.72
CA LEU A 170 -17.18 -20.75 -2.25
C LEU A 170 -18.16 -21.24 -3.32
N LEU A 171 -17.94 -22.43 -3.87
CA LEU A 171 -18.84 -23.05 -4.83
C LEU A 171 -19.99 -23.81 -4.16
N SER A 172 -20.05 -23.82 -2.82
CA SER A 172 -21.14 -24.47 -2.07
C SER A 172 -22.50 -23.88 -2.47
N PRO A 173 -23.51 -24.72 -2.79
CA PRO A 173 -24.87 -24.24 -3.05
C PRO A 173 -25.50 -23.48 -1.87
N ALA A 174 -25.03 -23.72 -0.65
CA ALA A 174 -25.47 -22.98 0.54
C ALA A 174 -25.10 -21.49 0.50
N LEU A 175 -24.12 -21.11 -0.33
CA LEU A 175 -23.69 -19.74 -0.54
C LEU A 175 -24.32 -19.09 -1.78
N ALA A 176 -25.32 -19.70 -2.41
CA ALA A 176 -25.99 -19.14 -3.59
C ALA A 176 -26.55 -17.73 -3.30
N GLY A 177 -26.07 -16.73 -4.04
CA GLY A 177 -26.43 -15.33 -3.85
C GLY A 177 -25.91 -14.68 -2.55
N GLN A 178 -25.02 -15.35 -1.80
CA GLN A 178 -24.49 -14.89 -0.51
C GLN A 178 -23.05 -14.39 -0.59
N ILE A 179 -22.45 -14.39 -1.77
CA ILE A 179 -21.11 -13.87 -2.00
C ILE A 179 -21.20 -12.48 -2.61
N VAL A 180 -20.41 -11.57 -2.09
CA VAL A 180 -20.21 -10.24 -2.68
C VAL A 180 -18.73 -10.04 -3.04
N MET A 181 -18.47 -9.54 -4.23
CA MET A 181 -17.14 -9.14 -4.68
C MET A 181 -17.25 -7.91 -5.59
N ALA A 182 -16.14 -7.22 -5.81
CA ALA A 182 -16.18 -6.12 -6.74
C ALA A 182 -16.14 -6.60 -8.20
N THR A 183 -16.57 -5.74 -9.14
CA THR A 183 -16.40 -6.05 -10.56
C THR A 183 -14.93 -5.85 -10.99
N PRO A 184 -14.32 -6.80 -11.72
CA PRO A 184 -12.93 -6.66 -12.17
C PRO A 184 -12.72 -5.52 -13.18
N LYS A 185 -13.80 -4.98 -13.74
CA LYS A 185 -13.72 -3.81 -14.66
C LYS A 185 -13.29 -2.52 -13.97
N SER A 186 -13.61 -2.36 -12.69
CA SER A 186 -13.31 -1.14 -11.94
C SER A 186 -12.41 -1.35 -10.73
N SER A 187 -12.30 -2.58 -10.21
CA SER A 187 -11.62 -2.88 -8.95
C SER A 187 -10.31 -3.64 -9.17
N GLY A 188 -9.22 -3.09 -8.66
CA GLY A 188 -7.94 -3.79 -8.57
C GLY A 188 -8.02 -5.06 -7.71
N THR A 189 -8.77 -5.06 -6.60
CA THR A 189 -8.98 -6.24 -5.75
C THR A 189 -9.55 -7.42 -6.54
N SER A 190 -10.57 -7.18 -7.34
CA SER A 190 -11.17 -8.23 -8.17
C SER A 190 -10.30 -8.62 -9.35
N TYR A 191 -9.57 -7.68 -9.94
CA TYR A 191 -8.58 -8.01 -10.97
C TYR A 191 -7.49 -8.93 -10.38
N THR A 192 -6.94 -8.60 -9.21
CA THR A 192 -5.98 -9.45 -8.49
C THR A 192 -6.60 -10.82 -8.16
N THR A 193 -7.90 -10.89 -7.84
CA THR A 193 -8.61 -12.16 -7.64
C THR A 193 -8.59 -13.02 -8.92
N LEU A 194 -8.90 -12.45 -10.08
CA LEU A 194 -8.82 -13.16 -11.36
C LEU A 194 -7.40 -13.63 -11.65
N ALA A 195 -6.41 -12.75 -11.53
CA ALA A 195 -5.01 -13.06 -11.77
C ALA A 195 -4.52 -14.20 -10.86
N THR A 196 -4.89 -14.16 -9.58
CA THR A 196 -4.56 -15.21 -8.60
C THR A 196 -5.15 -16.56 -9.01
N LEU A 197 -6.41 -16.61 -9.41
CA LEU A 197 -7.06 -17.85 -9.84
C LEU A 197 -6.41 -18.40 -11.12
N VAL A 198 -6.06 -17.54 -12.07
CA VAL A 198 -5.35 -17.93 -13.30
C VAL A 198 -3.97 -18.49 -12.97
N GLN A 199 -3.20 -17.84 -12.07
CA GLN A 199 -1.89 -18.35 -11.65
C GLN A 199 -1.98 -19.68 -10.90
N MET A 200 -3.01 -19.88 -10.06
CA MET A 200 -3.18 -21.09 -9.27
C MET A 200 -3.69 -22.28 -10.08
N ARG A 201 -4.55 -22.07 -11.08
CA ARG A 201 -5.33 -23.13 -11.75
C ARG A 201 -4.99 -23.29 -13.23
N GLY A 202 -4.32 -22.29 -13.84
CA GLY A 202 -4.24 -22.11 -15.29
C GLY A 202 -5.51 -21.46 -15.83
N GLU A 203 -5.41 -20.82 -17.00
CA GLU A 203 -6.47 -19.94 -17.56
C GLU A 203 -7.81 -20.68 -17.74
N ASP A 204 -7.82 -21.82 -18.44
CA ASP A 204 -9.06 -22.54 -18.72
C ASP A 204 -9.82 -22.96 -17.45
N LYS A 205 -9.11 -23.55 -16.47
CA LYS A 205 -9.72 -23.97 -15.21
C LYS A 205 -10.12 -22.80 -14.32
N ALA A 206 -9.42 -21.68 -14.41
CA ALA A 206 -9.82 -20.46 -13.70
C ALA A 206 -11.15 -19.93 -14.23
N TRP A 207 -11.34 -19.91 -15.56
CA TRP A 207 -12.61 -19.50 -16.16
C TRP A 207 -13.75 -20.45 -15.85
N GLU A 208 -13.51 -21.77 -15.86
CA GLU A 208 -14.50 -22.75 -15.42
C GLU A 208 -14.92 -22.54 -13.95
N TYR A 209 -13.96 -22.25 -13.08
CA TYR A 209 -14.19 -21.95 -11.67
C TYR A 209 -15.01 -20.66 -11.52
N LEU A 210 -14.60 -19.58 -12.20
CA LEU A 210 -15.27 -18.27 -12.13
C LEU A 210 -16.73 -18.33 -12.61
N GLN A 211 -17.02 -19.12 -13.67
CA GLN A 211 -18.40 -19.35 -14.13
C GLN A 211 -19.26 -20.03 -13.06
N LYS A 212 -18.67 -20.94 -12.26
CA LYS A 212 -19.38 -21.58 -11.14
C LYS A 212 -19.52 -20.61 -9.96
N LEU A 213 -18.48 -19.85 -9.65
CA LEU A 213 -18.50 -18.85 -8.58
C LEU A 213 -19.56 -17.78 -8.84
N ASP A 214 -19.70 -17.34 -10.09
CA ASP A 214 -20.68 -16.33 -10.51
C ASP A 214 -22.12 -16.69 -10.11
N GLN A 215 -22.47 -17.98 -10.08
CA GLN A 215 -23.78 -18.46 -9.64
C GLN A 215 -24.04 -18.21 -8.16
N ASN A 216 -22.99 -18.07 -7.34
CA ASN A 216 -23.07 -17.80 -5.92
C ASN A 216 -22.87 -16.31 -5.59
N VAL A 217 -22.45 -15.48 -6.56
CA VAL A 217 -22.29 -14.04 -6.37
C VAL A 217 -23.65 -13.36 -6.43
N GLY A 218 -24.04 -12.72 -5.34
CA GLY A 218 -25.28 -11.95 -5.25
C GLY A 218 -25.12 -10.48 -5.68
N LEU A 219 -23.89 -9.95 -5.58
CA LEU A 219 -23.63 -8.56 -5.95
C LEU A 219 -22.19 -8.38 -6.43
N TYR A 220 -22.05 -7.63 -7.51
CA TYR A 220 -20.77 -7.06 -7.95
C TYR A 220 -20.73 -5.57 -7.62
N THR A 221 -19.87 -5.19 -6.66
CA THR A 221 -19.67 -3.79 -6.28
C THR A 221 -18.72 -3.06 -7.23
N ARG A 222 -18.71 -1.73 -7.19
CA ARG A 222 -17.79 -0.92 -8.00
C ARG A 222 -16.40 -0.84 -7.36
N SER A 223 -16.34 -0.70 -6.03
CA SER A 223 -15.11 -0.58 -5.25
C SER A 223 -14.73 -1.90 -4.59
N GLY A 224 -13.42 -2.19 -4.50
CA GLY A 224 -12.88 -3.39 -3.84
C GLY A 224 -13.02 -3.39 -2.32
N VAL A 225 -13.23 -2.24 -1.71
CA VAL A 225 -13.44 -2.08 -0.25
C VAL A 225 -14.89 -2.40 0.15
N GLU A 226 -15.85 -2.09 -0.72
CA GLU A 226 -17.29 -2.18 -0.43
C GLU A 226 -17.75 -3.60 -0.03
N PRO A 227 -17.25 -4.71 -0.57
CA PRO A 227 -17.67 -6.04 -0.15
C PRO A 227 -17.46 -6.31 1.35
N ALA A 228 -16.38 -5.81 1.97
CA ALA A 228 -16.16 -5.97 3.41
C ALA A 228 -17.24 -5.26 4.23
N GLU A 229 -17.64 -4.05 3.83
CA GLU A 229 -18.72 -3.30 4.48
C GLU A 229 -20.09 -3.99 4.34
N ARG A 230 -20.38 -4.58 3.18
CA ARG A 230 -21.62 -5.33 2.96
C ARG A 230 -21.72 -6.56 3.85
N VAL A 231 -20.60 -7.28 4.05
CA VAL A 231 -20.53 -8.42 4.95
C VAL A 231 -20.67 -7.99 6.41
N LYS A 232 -19.98 -6.93 6.81
CA LYS A 232 -20.10 -6.33 8.16
C LYS A 232 -21.54 -5.97 8.48
N ASN A 233 -22.24 -5.34 7.54
CA ASN A 233 -23.66 -4.97 7.70
C ASN A 233 -24.64 -6.16 7.67
N GLY A 234 -24.14 -7.39 7.47
CA GLY A 234 -24.99 -8.60 7.43
C GLY A 234 -25.78 -8.77 6.14
N GLU A 235 -25.45 -8.02 5.09
CA GLU A 235 -26.14 -8.09 3.80
C GLU A 235 -25.74 -9.34 3.01
N TYR A 236 -24.49 -9.81 3.19
CA TYR A 236 -23.92 -11.01 2.55
C TYR A 236 -23.13 -11.84 3.55
N ALA A 237 -23.04 -13.15 3.28
CA ALA A 237 -22.29 -14.08 4.11
C ALA A 237 -20.78 -13.97 3.91
N VAL A 238 -20.33 -13.76 2.66
CA VAL A 238 -18.92 -13.78 2.29
C VAL A 238 -18.58 -12.63 1.36
N GLY A 239 -17.48 -11.93 1.65
CA GLY A 239 -16.85 -10.94 0.77
C GLY A 239 -15.47 -11.40 0.31
N ILE A 240 -15.15 -11.29 -0.98
CA ILE A 240 -13.79 -11.49 -1.50
C ILE A 240 -13.10 -10.13 -1.51
N VAL A 241 -12.10 -9.97 -0.65
CA VAL A 241 -11.48 -8.67 -0.34
C VAL A 241 -9.99 -8.81 -0.05
N PHE A 242 -9.28 -7.69 0.08
CA PHE A 242 -7.97 -7.70 0.73
C PHE A 242 -8.11 -7.79 2.25
N SER A 243 -7.14 -8.44 2.89
CA SER A 243 -7.13 -8.68 4.34
C SER A 243 -7.23 -7.41 5.18
N HIS A 244 -6.59 -6.31 4.76
CA HIS A 244 -6.65 -5.03 5.47
C HIS A 244 -8.08 -4.44 5.48
N ASP A 245 -8.87 -4.63 4.42
CA ASP A 245 -10.27 -4.20 4.38
C ASP A 245 -11.15 -5.06 5.30
N ALA A 246 -10.91 -6.38 5.30
CA ALA A 246 -11.60 -7.30 6.20
C ALA A 246 -11.29 -6.98 7.68
N PHE A 247 -10.02 -6.71 8.02
CA PHE A 247 -9.63 -6.33 9.37
C PHE A 247 -10.26 -5.00 9.81
N ARG A 248 -10.28 -4.01 8.93
CA ARG A 248 -10.93 -2.72 9.21
C ARG A 248 -12.41 -2.93 9.51
N ALA A 249 -13.13 -3.65 8.64
CA ALA A 249 -14.54 -3.95 8.85
C ALA A 249 -14.80 -4.69 10.17
N ALA A 250 -13.92 -5.63 10.55
CA ALA A 250 -14.02 -6.38 11.80
C ALA A 250 -13.72 -5.53 13.06
N LEU A 251 -12.89 -4.47 12.95
CA LEU A 251 -12.61 -3.57 14.06
C LEU A 251 -13.73 -2.54 14.31
N ASP A 252 -14.46 -2.21 13.25
CA ASP A 252 -15.53 -1.21 13.29
C ASP A 252 -16.90 -1.82 13.66
N GLY A 253 -17.03 -3.13 13.81
CA GLY A 253 -18.28 -3.77 14.14
C GLY A 253 -18.40 -5.21 13.90
#